data_b8a85d73c4d151816050f7fd234331c1
#
_entry.id   b8a85d73c4d151816050f7fd234331c1
#
_cell.length_a   1.000
_cell.length_b   1.000
_cell.length_c   1.000
_cell.angle_alpha   90.00
_cell.angle_beta   90.00
_cell.angle_gamma   90.00
#
_symmetry.space_group_name_H-M   'P 1'
#
loop_
_entity.id
_entity.type
_entity.pdbx_description
1 polymer ?
#
loop_
_entity_poly.entity_id
_entity_poly.type
_entity_poly.pdbx_seq_one_letter_code
_entity_poly.pdbx_strand_id
1 'polypeptide(L)'
;MLKKIVAAVLIVLAAGTWGYLDYLNKQEIREAEELRKSLEQARAQALARAKAAAEAKAKFETTILADLTACKATAEKTKADFLEANKKPVRRKPGQFTVPAAVQEEADKTLEAASAACQATYNTRLASGS
;
A
#
# COMPACT_ATOMS: atom_id res chain seq x y z
N MET A 1 -38.00 -59.42 -44.36
CA MET A 1 -38.44 -58.16 -43.73
C MET A 1 -37.72 -57.82 -42.41
N LEU A 2 -37.40 -58.81 -41.57
CA LEU A 2 -36.75 -58.62 -40.26
C LEU A 2 -35.39 -57.89 -40.33
N LYS A 3 -34.52 -58.20 -41.31
CA LYS A 3 -33.21 -57.56 -41.52
C LYS A 3 -33.28 -56.05 -41.76
N LYS A 4 -34.31 -55.57 -42.45
CA LYS A 4 -34.49 -54.13 -42.70
C LYS A 4 -34.94 -53.38 -41.47
N ILE A 5 -35.73 -54.01 -40.58
CA ILE A 5 -36.19 -53.41 -39.32
C ILE A 5 -35.01 -53.31 -38.37
N VAL A 6 -34.20 -54.33 -38.26
CA VAL A 6 -33.00 -54.32 -37.39
C VAL A 6 -32.01 -53.26 -37.86
N ALA A 7 -31.75 -53.08 -39.14
CA ALA A 7 -30.90 -52.02 -39.66
C ALA A 7 -31.42 -50.61 -39.33
N ALA A 8 -32.71 -50.39 -39.45
CA ALA A 8 -33.32 -49.11 -39.13
C ALA A 8 -33.21 -48.77 -37.64
N VAL A 9 -33.39 -49.74 -36.75
CA VAL A 9 -33.25 -49.54 -35.28
C VAL A 9 -31.79 -49.21 -34.93
N LEU A 10 -30.82 -49.89 -35.54
CA LEU A 10 -29.41 -49.60 -35.31
C LEU A 10 -28.98 -48.19 -35.74
N ILE A 11 -29.54 -47.70 -36.86
CA ILE A 11 -29.25 -46.34 -37.34
C ILE A 11 -29.85 -45.31 -36.39
N VAL A 12 -31.05 -45.51 -35.87
CA VAL A 12 -31.71 -44.59 -34.91
C VAL A 12 -30.94 -44.55 -33.59
N LEU A 13 -30.48 -45.72 -33.11
CA LEU A 13 -29.67 -45.78 -31.90
C LEU A 13 -28.31 -45.07 -32.09
N ALA A 14 -27.64 -45.29 -33.22
CA ALA A 14 -26.36 -44.63 -33.52
C ALA A 14 -26.52 -43.10 -33.64
N ALA A 15 -27.58 -42.61 -34.29
CA ALA A 15 -27.86 -41.20 -34.40
C ALA A 15 -28.24 -40.57 -33.04
N GLY A 16 -28.97 -41.30 -32.21
CA GLY A 16 -29.34 -40.87 -30.86
C GLY A 16 -28.12 -40.77 -29.92
N THR A 17 -27.25 -41.76 -29.97
CA THR A 17 -26.02 -41.73 -29.17
C THR A 17 -25.09 -40.61 -29.59
N TRP A 18 -24.94 -40.35 -30.89
CA TRP A 18 -24.09 -39.23 -31.36
C TRP A 18 -24.69 -37.87 -30.95
N GLY A 19 -25.94 -37.67 -31.10
CA GLY A 19 -26.59 -36.41 -30.68
C GLY A 19 -26.47 -36.17 -29.18
N TYR A 20 -26.57 -37.24 -28.39
CA TYR A 20 -26.36 -37.15 -26.93
C TYR A 20 -24.92 -36.80 -26.56
N LEU A 21 -23.93 -37.40 -27.21
CA LEU A 21 -22.52 -37.09 -27.00
C LEU A 21 -22.17 -35.65 -27.42
N ASP A 22 -22.70 -35.16 -28.53
CA ASP A 22 -22.51 -33.77 -28.96
C ASP A 22 -23.13 -32.77 -27.97
N TYR A 23 -24.28 -33.10 -27.40
CA TYR A 23 -24.92 -32.30 -26.37
C TYR A 23 -24.07 -32.21 -25.09
N LEU A 24 -23.52 -33.34 -24.60
CA LEU A 24 -22.63 -33.39 -23.43
C LEU A 24 -21.36 -32.60 -23.69
N ASN A 25 -20.72 -32.79 -24.83
CA ASN A 25 -19.52 -32.06 -25.21
C ASN A 25 -19.72 -30.53 -25.23
N LYS A 26 -20.91 -30.09 -25.73
CA LYS A 26 -21.26 -28.67 -25.70
C LYS A 26 -21.49 -28.12 -24.30
N GLN A 27 -21.99 -28.92 -23.37
CA GLN A 27 -22.13 -28.53 -21.97
C GLN A 27 -20.76 -28.37 -21.31
N GLU A 28 -19.87 -29.34 -21.46
CA GLU A 28 -18.50 -29.28 -20.92
C GLU A 28 -17.74 -28.05 -21.44
N ILE A 29 -17.88 -27.73 -22.73
CA ILE A 29 -17.26 -26.53 -23.32
C ILE A 29 -17.81 -25.25 -22.66
N ARG A 30 -19.12 -25.15 -22.45
CA ARG A 30 -19.73 -23.98 -21.81
C ARG A 30 -19.29 -23.82 -20.36
N GLU A 31 -19.26 -24.90 -19.60
CA GLU A 31 -18.79 -24.90 -18.22
C GLU A 31 -17.29 -24.50 -18.12
N ALA A 32 -16.48 -25.01 -19.06
CA ALA A 32 -15.07 -24.64 -19.15
C ALA A 32 -14.87 -23.15 -19.50
N GLU A 33 -15.71 -22.60 -20.38
CA GLU A 33 -15.67 -21.18 -20.72
C GLU A 33 -16.11 -20.28 -19.55
N GLU A 34 -17.16 -20.68 -18.84
CA GLU A 34 -17.62 -19.97 -17.65
C GLU A 34 -16.56 -19.98 -16.54
N LEU A 35 -15.94 -21.13 -16.32
CA LEU A 35 -14.85 -21.25 -15.36
C LEU A 35 -13.65 -20.38 -15.75
N ARG A 36 -13.28 -20.35 -17.01
CA ARG A 36 -12.22 -19.46 -17.51
C ARG A 36 -12.55 -17.99 -17.25
N LYS A 37 -13.75 -17.55 -17.59
CA LYS A 37 -14.19 -16.18 -17.35
C LYS A 37 -14.17 -15.81 -15.87
N SER A 38 -14.63 -16.72 -15.01
CA SER A 38 -14.62 -16.51 -13.56
C SER A 38 -13.17 -16.42 -13.01
N LEU A 39 -12.27 -17.25 -13.50
CA LEU A 39 -10.84 -17.19 -13.15
C LEU A 39 -10.17 -15.90 -13.63
N GLU A 40 -10.46 -15.44 -14.83
CA GLU A 40 -9.95 -14.17 -15.34
C GLU A 40 -10.46 -13.00 -14.52
N GLN A 41 -11.74 -13.00 -14.18
CA GLN A 41 -12.32 -11.98 -13.30
C GLN A 41 -11.70 -12.00 -11.90
N ALA A 42 -11.50 -13.18 -11.32
CA ALA A 42 -10.86 -13.33 -10.02
C ALA A 42 -9.41 -12.82 -10.04
N ARG A 43 -8.65 -13.14 -11.10
CA ARG A 43 -7.29 -12.62 -11.31
C ARG A 43 -7.26 -11.11 -11.46
N ALA A 44 -8.16 -10.55 -12.26
CA ALA A 44 -8.26 -9.09 -12.44
C ALA A 44 -8.58 -8.38 -11.12
N GLN A 45 -9.52 -8.92 -10.34
CA GLN A 45 -9.85 -8.39 -9.02
C GLN A 45 -8.68 -8.51 -8.04
N ALA A 46 -7.96 -9.63 -8.03
CA ALA A 46 -6.79 -9.82 -7.18
C ALA A 46 -5.67 -8.82 -7.52
N LEU A 47 -5.41 -8.61 -8.81
CA LEU A 47 -4.43 -7.60 -9.27
C LEU A 47 -4.86 -6.18 -8.90
N ALA A 48 -6.15 -5.85 -9.05
CA ALA A 48 -6.66 -4.53 -8.68
C ALA A 48 -6.52 -4.28 -7.16
N ARG A 49 -6.86 -5.29 -6.33
CA ARG A 49 -6.67 -5.21 -4.87
C ARG A 49 -5.20 -5.07 -4.48
N ALA A 50 -4.30 -5.84 -5.13
CA ALA A 50 -2.87 -5.76 -4.87
C ALA A 50 -2.30 -4.37 -5.23
N LYS A 51 -2.72 -3.79 -6.37
CA LYS A 51 -2.33 -2.43 -6.74
C LYS A 51 -2.86 -1.39 -5.76
N ALA A 52 -4.12 -1.47 -5.39
CA ALA A 52 -4.71 -0.55 -4.41
C ALA A 52 -4.02 -0.63 -3.04
N ALA A 53 -3.69 -1.84 -2.58
CA ALA A 53 -2.94 -2.04 -1.34
C ALA A 53 -1.52 -1.46 -1.42
N ALA A 54 -0.82 -1.65 -2.54
CA ALA A 54 0.51 -1.09 -2.76
C ALA A 54 0.48 0.46 -2.79
N GLU A 55 -0.50 1.05 -3.47
CA GLU A 55 -0.69 2.50 -3.50
C GLU A 55 -1.04 3.07 -2.12
N ALA A 56 -1.90 2.39 -1.37
CA ALA A 56 -2.25 2.79 -0.01
C ALA A 56 -1.02 2.76 0.91
N LYS A 57 -0.20 1.71 0.81
CA LYS A 57 1.05 1.59 1.56
C LYS A 57 2.04 2.70 1.19
N ALA A 58 2.25 2.97 -0.09
CA ALA A 58 3.13 4.03 -0.55
C ALA A 58 2.66 5.43 -0.07
N LYS A 59 1.36 5.71 -0.13
CA LYS A 59 0.79 6.94 0.41
C LYS A 59 0.98 7.06 1.93
N PHE A 60 0.78 5.97 2.65
CA PHE A 60 1.01 5.94 4.10
C PHE A 60 2.46 6.24 4.44
N GLU A 61 3.42 5.57 3.78
CA GLU A 61 4.86 5.80 3.99
C GLU A 61 5.26 7.26 3.68
N THR A 62 4.76 7.83 2.58
CA THR A 62 5.03 9.24 2.25
C THR A 62 4.44 10.20 3.28
N THR A 63 3.25 9.93 3.80
CA THR A 63 2.60 10.76 4.81
C THR A 63 3.38 10.75 6.12
N ILE A 64 3.77 9.58 6.63
CA ILE A 64 4.52 9.50 7.89
C ILE A 64 5.94 10.07 7.76
N LEU A 65 6.56 10.00 6.56
CA LEU A 65 7.83 10.65 6.30
C LEU A 65 7.69 12.19 6.29
N ALA A 66 6.63 12.70 5.70
CA ALA A 66 6.33 14.14 5.74
C ALA A 66 6.09 14.62 7.17
N ASP A 67 5.36 13.84 7.98
CA ASP A 67 5.13 14.15 9.39
C ASP A 67 6.45 14.16 10.19
N LEU A 68 7.37 13.23 9.92
CA LEU A 68 8.69 13.20 10.54
C LEU A 68 9.50 14.46 10.20
N THR A 69 9.51 14.85 8.92
CA THR A 69 10.24 16.05 8.47
C THR A 69 9.64 17.32 9.09
N ALA A 70 8.32 17.43 9.14
CA ALA A 70 7.63 18.54 9.78
C ALA A 70 7.91 18.61 11.29
N CYS A 71 7.92 17.46 11.97
CA CYS A 71 8.25 17.37 13.39
C CYS A 71 9.67 17.88 13.67
N LYS A 72 10.67 17.41 12.90
CA LYS A 72 12.06 17.86 13.02
C LYS A 72 12.22 19.36 12.72
N ALA A 73 11.57 19.86 11.67
CA ALA A 73 11.58 21.28 11.34
C ALA A 73 10.99 22.13 12.46
N THR A 74 9.95 21.66 13.12
CA THR A 74 9.35 22.33 14.27
C THR A 74 10.32 22.36 15.45
N ALA A 75 11.04 21.26 15.73
CA ALA A 75 12.06 21.20 16.77
C ALA A 75 13.22 22.16 16.49
N GLU A 76 13.70 22.25 15.25
CA GLU A 76 14.74 23.20 14.84
C GLU A 76 14.29 24.64 15.00
N LYS A 77 13.03 24.95 14.61
CA LYS A 77 12.46 26.27 14.81
C LYS A 77 12.38 26.64 16.29
N THR A 78 11.91 25.70 17.13
CA THR A 78 11.86 25.91 18.59
C THR A 78 13.23 26.21 19.16
N LYS A 79 14.28 25.50 18.71
CA LYS A 79 15.67 25.80 19.08
C LYS A 79 16.07 27.21 18.64
N ALA A 80 15.78 27.57 17.40
CA ALA A 80 16.12 28.91 16.88
C ALA A 80 15.44 30.02 17.66
N ASP A 81 14.15 29.86 17.96
CA ASP A 81 13.36 30.80 18.74
C ASP A 81 13.90 30.91 20.19
N PHE A 82 14.29 29.79 20.79
CA PHE A 82 14.90 29.77 22.12
C PHE A 82 16.25 30.48 22.14
N LEU A 83 17.13 30.26 21.15
CA LEU A 83 18.40 30.96 21.02
C LEU A 83 18.22 32.46 20.79
N GLU A 84 17.22 32.83 19.97
CA GLU A 84 16.88 34.24 19.68
C GLU A 84 16.45 34.97 20.96
N ALA A 85 15.57 34.34 21.75
CA ALA A 85 15.05 34.89 22.99
C ALA A 85 16.14 35.06 24.09
N ASN A 86 17.20 34.27 24.02
CA ASN A 86 18.27 34.25 25.01
C ASN A 86 19.57 34.98 24.57
N LYS A 87 19.51 35.72 23.48
CA LYS A 87 20.65 36.56 23.03
C LYS A 87 20.96 37.65 24.03
N LYS A 88 22.26 37.84 24.32
CA LYS A 88 22.76 38.90 25.20
C LYS A 88 23.61 39.89 24.41
N PRO A 89 23.50 41.19 24.65
CA PRO A 89 24.36 42.18 23.99
C PRO A 89 25.82 41.99 24.40
N VAL A 90 26.70 42.10 23.42
CA VAL A 90 28.15 42.01 23.67
C VAL A 90 28.65 43.31 24.31
N ARG A 91 29.30 43.22 25.50
CA ARG A 91 29.90 44.36 26.16
C ARG A 91 30.93 45.01 25.25
N ARG A 92 30.88 46.30 25.01
CA ARG A 92 31.78 47.11 24.17
C ARG A 92 31.56 47.02 22.63
N LYS A 93 30.54 46.34 22.12
CA LYS A 93 30.25 46.28 20.67
C LYS A 93 28.75 46.52 20.48
N PRO A 94 28.31 47.77 20.34
CA PRO A 94 26.89 48.08 20.15
C PRO A 94 26.37 47.43 18.85
N GLY A 95 25.23 46.75 18.96
CA GLY A 95 24.58 46.06 17.84
C GLY A 95 25.03 44.58 17.63
N GLN A 96 25.98 44.09 18.43
CA GLN A 96 26.34 42.65 18.40
C GLN A 96 25.70 41.92 19.58
N PHE A 97 25.16 40.74 19.29
CA PHE A 97 24.56 39.84 20.27
C PHE A 97 25.32 38.49 20.28
N THR A 98 25.39 37.87 21.44
CA THR A 98 25.96 36.52 21.60
C THR A 98 25.00 35.67 22.42
N VAL A 99 24.99 34.37 22.16
CA VAL A 99 24.26 33.40 22.98
C VAL A 99 25.25 32.75 23.95
N PRO A 100 24.96 32.72 25.26
CA PRO A 100 25.79 32.05 26.22
C PRO A 100 25.97 30.57 25.92
N ALA A 101 27.17 30.01 26.13
CA ALA A 101 27.44 28.58 25.83
C ALA A 101 26.51 27.62 26.57
N ALA A 102 26.15 27.91 27.81
CA ALA A 102 25.18 27.10 28.56
C ALA A 102 23.77 27.07 27.91
N VAL A 103 23.35 28.20 27.31
CA VAL A 103 22.06 28.28 26.59
C VAL A 103 22.13 27.49 25.27
N GLN A 104 23.28 27.52 24.60
CA GLN A 104 23.48 26.71 23.39
C GLN A 104 23.41 25.21 23.69
N GLU A 105 24.11 24.78 24.77
CA GLU A 105 24.12 23.40 25.22
C GLU A 105 22.71 22.91 25.61
N GLU A 106 21.93 23.73 26.31
CA GLU A 106 20.54 23.43 26.65
C GLU A 106 19.67 23.34 25.41
N ALA A 107 19.80 24.26 24.45
CA ALA A 107 19.11 24.24 23.18
C ALA A 107 19.45 22.98 22.34
N ASP A 108 20.73 22.54 22.35
CA ASP A 108 21.15 21.35 21.64
C ASP A 108 20.56 20.09 22.27
N LYS A 109 20.60 19.97 23.61
CA LYS A 109 19.95 18.84 24.33
C LYS A 109 18.45 18.75 24.08
N THR A 110 17.75 19.88 24.07
CA THR A 110 16.32 19.91 23.79
C THR A 110 15.99 19.53 22.35
N LEU A 111 16.80 19.97 21.38
CA LEU A 111 16.66 19.56 19.99
C LEU A 111 16.90 18.06 19.82
N GLU A 112 17.95 17.52 20.43
CA GLU A 112 18.26 16.10 20.38
C GLU A 112 17.11 15.25 20.96
N ALA A 113 16.61 15.63 22.14
CA ALA A 113 15.45 14.95 22.75
C ALA A 113 14.20 15.02 21.89
N ALA A 114 13.89 16.20 21.32
CA ALA A 114 12.74 16.39 20.44
C ALA A 114 12.88 15.59 19.14
N SER A 115 14.08 15.57 18.53
CA SER A 115 14.33 14.80 17.30
C SER A 115 14.24 13.29 17.53
N ALA A 116 14.72 12.81 18.69
CA ALA A 116 14.56 11.42 19.10
C ALA A 116 13.09 11.04 19.30
N ALA A 117 12.28 11.91 19.91
CA ALA A 117 10.85 11.71 20.07
C ALA A 117 10.11 11.65 18.71
N CYS A 118 10.46 12.55 17.77
CA CYS A 118 9.93 12.51 16.40
C CYS A 118 10.26 11.17 15.71
N GLN A 119 11.49 10.70 15.86
CA GLN A 119 11.94 9.43 15.28
C GLN A 119 11.23 8.22 15.92
N ALA A 120 11.04 8.22 17.24
CA ALA A 120 10.31 7.18 17.94
C ALA A 120 8.84 7.11 17.47
N THR A 121 8.19 8.26 17.32
CA THR A 121 6.81 8.36 16.80
C THR A 121 6.72 7.81 15.37
N TYR A 122 7.67 8.16 14.50
CA TYR A 122 7.77 7.64 13.14
C TYR A 122 7.89 6.11 13.14
N ASN A 123 8.82 5.56 13.92
CA ASN A 123 9.04 4.11 14.00
C ASN A 123 7.80 3.36 14.51
N THR A 124 7.12 3.91 15.51
CA THR A 124 5.88 3.33 16.06
C THR A 124 4.77 3.29 15.01
N ARG A 125 4.57 4.40 14.27
CA ARG A 125 3.56 4.47 13.21
C ARG A 125 3.90 3.55 12.03
N LEU A 126 5.18 3.44 11.67
CA LEU A 126 5.63 2.52 10.62
C LEU A 126 5.33 1.06 11.01
N ALA A 127 5.57 0.69 12.26
CA ALA A 127 5.28 -0.66 12.77
C ALA A 127 3.77 -0.97 12.84
N SER A 128 2.93 0.04 13.10
CA SER A 128 1.47 -0.15 13.18
C SER A 128 0.77 -0.16 11.82
N GLY A 129 1.44 0.31 10.76
CA GLY A 129 0.89 0.38 9.40
C GLY A 129 1.34 -0.73 8.45
N SER A 130 2.10 -1.73 8.95
CA SER A 130 2.58 -2.90 8.19
C SER A 130 1.69 -4.12 8.32
#